data_4948b4facf3977c144432d90d6aa0136
#
_entry.id   4948b4facf3977c144432d90d6aa0136
#
_cell.length_a   1.000
_cell.length_b   1.000
_cell.length_c   1.000
_cell.angle_alpha   90.00
_cell.angle_beta   90.00
_cell.angle_gamma   90.00
#
_symmetry.space_group_name_H-M   'P 1'
#
loop_
_entity.id
_entity.type
_entity.pdbx_description
1 polymer ?
#
loop_
_entity_poly.entity_id
_entity_poly.type
_entity_poly.pdbx_seq_one_letter_code
_entity_poly.pdbx_strand_id
1 'polypeptide(L)'
;MNIIFYHPFFDANTWISGMKARLPDAHIRVWEHGDDKPADYAMVWLPPYEMLASRNQLKGIFALGAGVDAILKQEQQKPGTLPAGVPVMRLEDTGMGLQMQEYAIAKVMYYFRRMDDYKRQQSQRLWKQLPAHTYDNFVIGVLGAGALGASVATKLAELGFNVRCWSRSKKQINQVESFYGNDQLSDFVKECQLLINLLPYTPQTHGILNFSLFEQLKPSSYLINLARGAHLVDQDLLEAIDQGYIADASLDVFSQEPLPGMHPFWTHPR
;
A
#
# COMPACT_ATOMS: atom_id res chain seq x y z
N MET A 1 6.15 -32.82 7.33
CA MET A 1 5.36 -31.74 6.72
C MET A 1 6.10 -31.28 5.47
N ASN A 2 5.44 -31.25 4.32
CA ASN A 2 6.03 -30.81 3.04
C ASN A 2 5.52 -29.42 2.68
N ILE A 3 6.43 -28.48 2.41
CA ILE A 3 6.12 -27.10 2.04
C ILE A 3 6.74 -26.80 0.69
N ILE A 4 5.96 -26.23 -0.23
CA ILE A 4 6.45 -25.63 -1.47
C ILE A 4 6.54 -24.13 -1.32
N PHE A 5 7.64 -23.55 -1.78
CA PHE A 5 7.93 -22.13 -1.70
C PHE A 5 8.10 -21.56 -3.10
N TYR A 6 7.55 -20.36 -3.33
CA TYR A 6 7.80 -19.60 -4.56
C TYR A 6 7.77 -18.10 -4.30
N HIS A 7 8.82 -17.45 -4.78
CA HIS A 7 8.91 -15.98 -4.85
C HIS A 7 9.72 -15.59 -6.08
N PRO A 8 9.19 -14.72 -7.00
CA PRO A 8 9.87 -14.45 -8.27
C PRO A 8 11.11 -13.58 -8.16
N PHE A 9 11.27 -12.81 -7.06
CA PHE A 9 12.29 -11.76 -6.96
C PHE A 9 13.28 -11.99 -5.81
N PHE A 10 12.89 -12.69 -4.74
CA PHE A 10 13.75 -12.84 -3.56
C PHE A 10 14.55 -14.13 -3.61
N ASP A 11 15.75 -14.09 -3.01
CA ASP A 11 16.54 -15.29 -2.80
C ASP A 11 15.81 -16.30 -1.91
N ALA A 12 15.44 -17.43 -2.51
CA ALA A 12 14.72 -18.49 -1.83
C ALA A 12 15.53 -19.09 -0.66
N ASN A 13 16.86 -19.10 -0.74
CA ASN A 13 17.72 -19.69 0.29
C ASN A 13 17.62 -18.96 1.62
N THR A 14 17.56 -17.63 1.59
CA THR A 14 17.36 -16.80 2.78
C THR A 14 16.05 -17.15 3.48
N TRP A 15 14.95 -17.25 2.73
CA TRP A 15 13.64 -17.61 3.26
C TRP A 15 13.61 -19.05 3.81
N ILE A 16 14.12 -20.00 3.04
CA ILE A 16 14.15 -21.42 3.42
C ILE A 16 15.00 -21.63 4.67
N SER A 17 16.13 -20.97 4.79
CA SER A 17 17.00 -21.05 5.98
C SER A 17 16.28 -20.53 7.22
N GLY A 18 15.60 -19.39 7.13
CA GLY A 18 14.80 -18.83 8.22
C GLY A 18 13.62 -19.73 8.63
N MET A 19 12.95 -20.36 7.65
CA MET A 19 11.88 -21.32 7.91
C MET A 19 12.39 -22.60 8.55
N LYS A 20 13.48 -23.18 8.05
CA LYS A 20 14.08 -24.41 8.61
C LYS A 20 14.53 -24.23 10.05
N ALA A 21 15.03 -23.05 10.42
CA ALA A 21 15.39 -22.75 11.80
C ALA A 21 14.19 -22.80 12.76
N ARG A 22 12.98 -22.56 12.28
CA ARG A 22 11.73 -22.57 13.06
C ARG A 22 10.90 -23.84 12.90
N LEU A 23 11.10 -24.53 11.80
CA LEU A 23 10.39 -25.77 11.41
C LEU A 23 11.42 -26.83 10.98
N PRO A 24 12.25 -27.33 11.92
CA PRO A 24 13.38 -28.24 11.59
C PRO A 24 12.94 -29.53 10.93
N ASP A 25 11.73 -30.04 11.25
CA ASP A 25 11.19 -31.28 10.69
C ASP A 25 10.43 -31.07 9.38
N ALA A 26 10.36 -29.82 8.85
CA ALA A 26 9.69 -29.54 7.61
C ALA A 26 10.61 -29.79 6.41
N HIS A 27 10.10 -30.50 5.43
CA HIS A 27 10.73 -30.61 4.12
C HIS A 27 10.27 -29.44 3.24
N ILE A 28 11.13 -28.43 3.07
CA ILE A 28 10.82 -27.20 2.34
C ILE A 28 11.60 -27.22 1.04
N ARG A 29 10.90 -27.04 -0.08
CA ARG A 29 11.51 -26.96 -1.42
C ARG A 29 11.01 -25.77 -2.20
N VAL A 30 11.87 -25.23 -3.06
CA VAL A 30 11.46 -24.26 -4.08
C VAL A 30 10.64 -24.99 -5.13
N TRP A 31 9.52 -24.41 -5.51
CA TRP A 31 8.74 -24.90 -6.64
C TRP A 31 9.44 -24.53 -7.95
N GLU A 32 9.54 -25.49 -8.86
CA GLU A 32 10.04 -25.31 -10.22
C GLU A 32 8.98 -25.80 -11.21
N HIS A 33 9.04 -25.31 -12.44
CA HIS A 33 8.11 -25.76 -13.49
C HIS A 33 8.15 -27.27 -13.65
N GLY A 34 6.99 -27.90 -13.58
CA GLY A 34 6.86 -29.37 -13.62
C GLY A 34 6.97 -30.09 -12.26
N ASP A 35 7.16 -29.35 -11.13
CA ASP A 35 7.06 -29.96 -9.80
C ASP A 35 5.60 -30.32 -9.49
N ASP A 36 5.27 -31.59 -9.54
CA ASP A 36 3.97 -32.17 -9.21
C ASP A 36 3.97 -32.91 -7.85
N LYS A 37 5.12 -32.97 -7.15
CA LYS A 37 5.25 -33.69 -5.87
C LYS A 37 4.27 -33.15 -4.83
N PRO A 38 3.69 -34.03 -3.99
CA PRO A 38 2.75 -33.61 -2.94
C PRO A 38 3.34 -32.54 -2.00
N ALA A 39 2.48 -31.65 -1.55
CA ALA A 39 2.81 -30.67 -0.52
C ALA A 39 1.62 -30.50 0.45
N ASP A 40 1.92 -30.24 1.72
CA ASP A 40 0.93 -29.93 2.73
C ASP A 40 0.55 -28.44 2.70
N TYR A 41 1.53 -27.57 2.43
CA TYR A 41 1.36 -26.11 2.40
C TYR A 41 2.12 -25.47 1.25
N ALA A 42 1.61 -24.35 0.77
CA ALA A 42 2.27 -23.49 -0.18
C ALA A 42 2.54 -22.11 0.44
N MET A 43 3.77 -21.61 0.32
CA MET A 43 4.17 -20.24 0.70
C MET A 43 4.56 -19.50 -0.55
N VAL A 44 3.79 -18.47 -0.93
CA VAL A 44 3.82 -17.94 -2.28
C VAL A 44 3.74 -16.43 -2.36
N TRP A 45 4.47 -15.86 -3.32
CA TRP A 45 4.27 -14.51 -3.83
C TRP A 45 4.20 -14.57 -5.35
N LEU A 46 3.12 -14.05 -5.93
CA LEU A 46 2.86 -14.06 -7.38
C LEU A 46 3.12 -15.47 -8.01
N PRO A 47 2.51 -16.54 -7.49
CA PRO A 47 2.79 -17.89 -7.98
C PRO A 47 2.31 -18.06 -9.42
N PRO A 48 3.02 -18.85 -10.25
CA PRO A 48 2.48 -19.31 -11.52
C PRO A 48 1.21 -20.16 -11.32
N TYR A 49 0.32 -20.14 -12.31
CA TYR A 49 -0.93 -20.90 -12.27
C TYR A 49 -0.69 -22.38 -11.94
N GLU A 50 0.27 -22.99 -12.62
CA GLU A 50 0.56 -24.43 -12.53
C GLU A 50 1.01 -24.86 -11.13
N MET A 51 1.52 -23.93 -10.34
CA MET A 51 2.01 -24.24 -8.99
C MET A 51 0.89 -24.65 -8.04
N LEU A 52 -0.27 -24.01 -8.12
CA LEU A 52 -1.38 -24.21 -7.18
C LEU A 52 -2.50 -25.07 -7.78
N ALA A 53 -2.70 -24.99 -9.09
CA ALA A 53 -3.75 -25.71 -9.77
C ALA A 53 -3.68 -27.23 -9.50
N SER A 54 -4.82 -27.85 -9.26
CA SER A 54 -4.97 -29.28 -9.00
C SER A 54 -4.31 -29.82 -7.71
N ARG A 55 -3.78 -28.97 -6.84
CA ARG A 55 -3.18 -29.41 -5.55
C ARG A 55 -4.23 -29.46 -4.42
N ASN A 56 -5.27 -30.24 -4.61
CA ASN A 56 -6.41 -30.34 -3.68
C ASN A 56 -6.03 -30.90 -2.29
N GLN A 57 -4.83 -31.48 -2.14
CA GLN A 57 -4.30 -31.98 -0.87
C GLN A 57 -3.64 -30.91 -0.01
N LEU A 58 -3.48 -29.67 -0.53
CA LEU A 58 -2.97 -28.56 0.29
C LEU A 58 -3.91 -28.28 1.46
N LYS A 59 -3.33 -28.07 2.63
CA LYS A 59 -4.03 -27.70 3.86
C LYS A 59 -4.14 -26.18 4.01
N GLY A 60 -3.34 -25.43 3.24
CA GLY A 60 -3.35 -23.97 3.24
C GLY A 60 -2.33 -23.36 2.30
N ILE A 61 -2.63 -22.16 1.84
CA ILE A 61 -1.78 -21.32 0.99
C ILE A 61 -1.48 -20.04 1.77
N PHE A 62 -0.20 -19.75 1.99
CA PHE A 62 0.27 -18.55 2.68
C PHE A 62 0.79 -17.55 1.64
N ALA A 63 0.08 -16.46 1.46
CA ALA A 63 0.57 -15.32 0.68
C ALA A 63 1.66 -14.59 1.48
N LEU A 64 2.85 -14.40 0.89
CA LEU A 64 4.03 -13.80 1.54
C LEU A 64 3.96 -12.27 1.58
N GLY A 65 2.77 -11.72 1.74
CA GLY A 65 2.52 -10.28 1.84
C GLY A 65 1.12 -9.99 2.37
N ALA A 66 0.86 -8.69 2.65
CA ALA A 66 -0.43 -8.24 3.16
C ALA A 66 -1.54 -8.28 2.11
N GLY A 67 -1.20 -8.15 0.82
CA GLY A 67 -2.13 -8.20 -0.30
C GLY A 67 -2.25 -9.60 -0.89
N VAL A 68 -3.48 -10.01 -1.21
CA VAL A 68 -3.79 -11.27 -1.91
C VAL A 68 -4.44 -11.02 -3.29
N ASP A 69 -4.51 -9.78 -3.69
CA ASP A 69 -5.18 -9.31 -4.91
C ASP A 69 -4.65 -10.01 -6.17
N ALA A 70 -3.34 -10.23 -6.28
CA ALA A 70 -2.75 -10.92 -7.42
C ALA A 70 -3.20 -12.39 -7.53
N ILE A 71 -3.27 -13.10 -6.41
CA ILE A 71 -3.75 -14.50 -6.35
C ILE A 71 -5.24 -14.57 -6.70
N LEU A 72 -6.05 -13.67 -6.14
CA LEU A 72 -7.48 -13.62 -6.43
C LEU A 72 -7.77 -13.22 -7.87
N LYS A 73 -6.98 -12.31 -8.45
CA LYS A 73 -7.08 -11.93 -9.86
C LYS A 73 -6.78 -13.13 -10.79
N GLN A 74 -5.78 -13.93 -10.46
CA GLN A 74 -5.49 -15.17 -11.22
C GLN A 74 -6.68 -16.13 -11.17
N GLU A 75 -7.29 -16.34 -10.02
CA GLU A 75 -8.48 -17.19 -9.89
C GLU A 75 -9.66 -16.67 -10.72
N GLN A 76 -9.88 -15.35 -10.73
CA GLN A 76 -10.93 -14.73 -11.57
C GLN A 76 -10.66 -14.89 -13.07
N GLN A 77 -9.41 -14.73 -13.50
CA GLN A 77 -9.01 -14.85 -14.91
C GLN A 77 -8.96 -16.30 -15.39
N LYS A 78 -8.59 -17.22 -14.51
CA LYS A 78 -8.46 -18.64 -14.79
C LYS A 78 -8.99 -19.44 -13.61
N PRO A 79 -10.31 -19.70 -13.57
CA PRO A 79 -10.92 -20.49 -12.52
C PRO A 79 -10.24 -21.84 -12.33
N GLY A 80 -10.06 -22.24 -11.07
CA GLY A 80 -9.33 -23.45 -10.70
C GLY A 80 -7.82 -23.23 -10.50
N THR A 81 -7.35 -21.99 -10.49
CA THR A 81 -5.99 -21.64 -10.00
C THR A 81 -5.85 -21.98 -8.52
N LEU A 82 -6.88 -21.70 -7.74
CA LEU A 82 -6.92 -22.06 -6.33
C LEU A 82 -7.65 -23.40 -6.16
N PRO A 83 -7.04 -24.34 -5.43
CA PRO A 83 -7.69 -25.62 -5.13
C PRO A 83 -8.95 -25.38 -4.29
N ALA A 84 -10.04 -26.03 -4.62
CA ALA A 84 -11.32 -25.87 -3.94
C ALA A 84 -11.23 -26.23 -2.45
N GLY A 85 -11.73 -25.34 -1.58
CA GLY A 85 -11.76 -25.57 -0.13
C GLY A 85 -10.44 -25.35 0.59
N VAL A 86 -9.36 -24.99 -0.10
CA VAL A 86 -8.06 -24.69 0.53
C VAL A 86 -8.03 -23.22 0.96
N PRO A 87 -7.82 -22.92 2.26
CA PRO A 87 -7.79 -21.55 2.73
C PRO A 87 -6.55 -20.80 2.23
N VAL A 88 -6.74 -19.55 1.80
CA VAL A 88 -5.67 -18.61 1.50
C VAL A 88 -5.50 -17.67 2.70
N MET A 89 -4.32 -17.70 3.30
CA MET A 89 -3.93 -16.87 4.44
C MET A 89 -2.94 -15.81 3.98
N ARG A 90 -3.10 -14.58 4.45
CA ARG A 90 -2.17 -13.49 4.19
C ARG A 90 -1.33 -13.18 5.43
N LEU A 91 -0.18 -12.59 5.22
CA LEU A 91 0.61 -12.00 6.30
C LEU A 91 0.06 -10.59 6.59
N GLU A 92 -0.51 -10.38 7.76
CA GLU A 92 -1.08 -9.06 8.11
C GLU A 92 0.00 -8.07 8.56
N ASP A 93 0.91 -8.53 9.43
CA ASP A 93 2.08 -7.75 9.85
C ASP A 93 3.23 -8.68 10.23
N THR A 94 4.34 -8.55 9.53
CA THR A 94 5.60 -9.27 9.78
C THR A 94 6.79 -8.31 9.82
N GLY A 95 6.59 -7.12 10.42
CA GLY A 95 7.54 -6.02 10.42
C GLY A 95 7.29 -4.99 9.31
N MET A 96 6.39 -5.24 8.38
CA MET A 96 5.99 -4.28 7.34
C MET A 96 5.31 -3.05 7.95
N GLY A 97 4.51 -3.23 9.01
CA GLY A 97 3.84 -2.15 9.69
C GLY A 97 4.79 -1.08 10.20
N LEU A 98 5.94 -1.49 10.76
CA LEU A 98 6.98 -0.56 11.19
C LEU A 98 7.58 0.22 10.01
N GLN A 99 7.93 -0.47 8.92
CA GLN A 99 8.48 0.18 7.71
C GLN A 99 7.48 1.16 7.08
N MET A 100 6.19 0.81 7.06
CA MET A 100 5.12 1.71 6.60
C MET A 100 4.99 2.95 7.50
N GLN A 101 5.08 2.80 8.82
CA GLN A 101 5.10 3.92 9.76
C GLN A 101 6.30 4.83 9.49
N GLU A 102 7.51 4.26 9.40
CA GLU A 102 8.74 5.00 9.15
C GLU A 102 8.67 5.81 7.84
N TYR A 103 8.22 5.18 6.75
CA TYR A 103 8.04 5.85 5.48
C TYR A 103 7.00 6.98 5.56
N ALA A 104 5.81 6.68 6.12
CA ALA A 104 4.74 7.66 6.25
C ALA A 104 5.19 8.86 7.10
N ILE A 105 5.82 8.62 8.27
CA ILE A 105 6.34 9.67 9.14
C ILE A 105 7.39 10.52 8.41
N ALA A 106 8.34 9.89 7.73
CA ALA A 106 9.39 10.59 7.00
C ALA A 106 8.79 11.53 5.94
N LYS A 107 7.79 11.06 5.18
CA LYS A 107 7.11 11.87 4.15
C LYS A 107 6.20 12.94 4.73
N VAL A 108 5.44 12.62 5.79
CA VAL A 108 4.64 13.62 6.51
C VAL A 108 5.52 14.74 7.03
N MET A 109 6.63 14.41 7.71
CA MET A 109 7.55 15.43 8.21
C MET A 109 8.21 16.23 7.10
N TYR A 110 8.55 15.59 5.99
CA TYR A 110 9.10 16.25 4.81
C TYR A 110 8.17 17.35 4.28
N TYR A 111 6.89 17.03 4.12
CA TYR A 111 5.88 17.98 3.66
C TYR A 111 5.50 19.00 4.74
N PHE A 112 5.28 18.55 5.97
CA PHE A 112 4.96 19.43 7.09
C PHE A 112 6.02 20.52 7.32
N ARG A 113 7.30 20.17 7.14
CA ARG A 113 8.43 21.11 7.26
C ARG A 113 8.77 21.81 5.95
N ARG A 114 7.99 21.60 4.88
CA ARG A 114 8.16 22.25 3.57
C ARG A 114 9.55 22.01 2.96
N MET A 115 10.13 20.81 3.20
CA MET A 115 11.49 20.51 2.76
C MET A 115 11.63 20.57 1.24
N ASP A 116 10.59 20.15 0.49
CA ASP A 116 10.62 20.23 -0.96
C ASP A 116 10.53 21.67 -1.49
N ASP A 117 9.71 22.51 -0.85
CA ASP A 117 9.67 23.94 -1.18
C ASP A 117 11.05 24.59 -1.01
N TYR A 118 11.72 24.33 0.11
CA TYR A 118 13.07 24.86 0.36
C TYR A 118 14.11 24.27 -0.56
N LYS A 119 14.01 23.00 -0.97
CA LYS A 119 14.87 22.40 -1.98
C LYS A 119 14.73 23.09 -3.33
N ARG A 120 13.49 23.42 -3.75
CA ARG A 120 13.23 24.20 -4.96
C ARG A 120 13.80 25.61 -4.86
N GLN A 121 13.62 26.31 -3.74
CA GLN A 121 14.23 27.61 -3.51
C GLN A 121 15.75 27.58 -3.55
N GLN A 122 16.35 26.53 -2.99
CA GLN A 122 17.81 26.31 -3.04
C GLN A 122 18.31 26.22 -4.49
N SER A 123 17.62 25.45 -5.34
CA SER A 123 17.98 25.32 -6.77
C SER A 123 17.85 26.65 -7.53
N GLN A 124 16.91 27.50 -7.11
CA GLN A 124 16.68 28.84 -7.67
C GLN A 124 17.56 29.93 -6.99
N ARG A 125 18.37 29.59 -6.01
CA ARG A 125 19.17 30.53 -5.19
C ARG A 125 18.30 31.59 -4.52
N LEU A 126 17.07 31.22 -4.14
CA LEU A 126 16.09 32.10 -3.51
C LEU A 126 16.12 31.92 -1.98
N TRP A 127 16.40 33.00 -1.25
CA TRP A 127 16.31 33.04 0.20
C TRP A 127 14.99 33.70 0.63
N LYS A 128 13.96 32.89 0.88
CA LYS A 128 12.63 33.37 1.29
C LYS A 128 12.05 32.44 2.35
N GLN A 129 11.70 32.99 3.50
CA GLN A 129 10.97 32.24 4.52
C GLN A 129 9.52 32.01 4.07
N LEU A 130 9.06 30.77 4.17
CA LEU A 130 7.69 30.39 3.87
C LEU A 130 6.88 30.27 5.17
N PRO A 131 5.56 30.55 5.14
CA PRO A 131 4.68 30.30 6.28
C PRO A 131 4.79 28.81 6.71
N ALA A 132 4.99 28.59 8.01
CA ALA A 132 5.07 27.24 8.55
C ALA A 132 3.68 26.59 8.61
N HIS A 133 3.60 25.30 8.33
CA HIS A 133 2.44 24.52 8.75
C HIS A 133 2.44 24.37 10.28
N THR A 134 1.25 24.36 10.85
CA THR A 134 1.04 24.09 12.29
C THR A 134 0.22 22.82 12.43
N TYR A 135 0.27 22.18 13.58
CA TYR A 135 -0.53 20.96 13.83
C TYR A 135 -2.03 21.21 13.64
N ASP A 136 -2.52 22.42 13.93
CA ASP A 136 -3.94 22.79 13.80
C ASP A 136 -4.39 22.91 12.35
N ASN A 137 -3.51 23.30 11.43
CA ASN A 137 -3.85 23.51 10.03
C ASN A 137 -3.37 22.38 9.09
N PHE A 138 -2.72 21.34 9.63
CA PHE A 138 -2.18 20.22 8.86
C PHE A 138 -2.87 18.92 9.23
N VAL A 139 -4.09 18.75 8.78
CA VAL A 139 -4.88 17.54 9.00
C VAL A 139 -4.41 16.42 8.06
N ILE A 140 -4.18 15.24 8.60
CA ILE A 140 -3.74 14.06 7.86
C ILE A 140 -4.91 13.09 7.73
N GLY A 141 -5.26 12.75 6.49
CA GLY A 141 -6.22 11.70 6.17
C GLY A 141 -5.53 10.37 5.87
N VAL A 142 -6.00 9.29 6.45
CA VAL A 142 -5.55 7.92 6.12
C VAL A 142 -6.70 7.14 5.50
N LEU A 143 -6.63 6.84 4.23
CA LEU A 143 -7.52 5.94 3.52
C LEU A 143 -7.13 4.49 3.84
N GLY A 144 -8.00 3.78 4.56
CA GLY A 144 -7.79 2.42 5.00
C GLY A 144 -7.45 2.31 6.49
N ALA A 145 -8.41 1.89 7.33
CA ALA A 145 -8.24 1.66 8.76
C ALA A 145 -8.09 0.15 9.09
N GLY A 146 -7.36 -0.59 8.24
CA GLY A 146 -6.90 -1.96 8.50
C GLY A 146 -5.68 -1.97 9.44
N ALA A 147 -5.05 -3.13 9.64
CA ALA A 147 -3.89 -3.28 10.53
C ALA A 147 -2.79 -2.23 10.24
N LEU A 148 -2.37 -2.09 8.98
CA LEU A 148 -1.33 -1.15 8.58
C LEU A 148 -1.78 0.32 8.71
N GLY A 149 -2.97 0.65 8.18
CA GLY A 149 -3.45 2.04 8.20
C GLY A 149 -3.77 2.54 9.62
N ALA A 150 -4.37 1.69 10.47
CA ALA A 150 -4.60 2.03 11.88
C ALA A 150 -3.28 2.26 12.62
N SER A 151 -2.26 1.44 12.36
CA SER A 151 -0.93 1.56 12.94
C SER A 151 -0.25 2.89 12.54
N VAL A 152 -0.28 3.26 11.26
CA VAL A 152 0.24 4.54 10.77
C VAL A 152 -0.52 5.71 11.37
N ALA A 153 -1.86 5.66 11.36
CA ALA A 153 -2.70 6.73 11.92
C ALA A 153 -2.45 6.97 13.40
N THR A 154 -2.37 5.89 14.20
CA THR A 154 -2.06 5.97 15.63
C THR A 154 -0.70 6.63 15.85
N LYS A 155 0.30 6.21 15.07
CA LYS A 155 1.66 6.75 15.23
C LYS A 155 1.75 8.23 14.89
N LEU A 156 1.03 8.67 13.87
CA LEU A 156 0.95 10.09 13.52
C LEU A 156 0.20 10.91 14.58
N ALA A 157 -0.88 10.35 15.16
CA ALA A 157 -1.60 10.99 16.26
C ALA A 157 -0.72 11.13 17.52
N GLU A 158 0.08 10.10 17.87
CA GLU A 158 1.06 10.16 18.96
C GLU A 158 2.12 11.25 18.76
N LEU A 159 2.44 11.61 17.51
CA LEU A 159 3.31 12.75 17.18
C LEU A 159 2.62 14.12 17.27
N GLY A 160 1.34 14.15 17.61
CA GLY A 160 0.56 15.38 17.82
C GLY A 160 -0.21 15.87 16.58
N PHE A 161 -0.24 15.12 15.48
CA PHE A 161 -1.02 15.49 14.31
C PHE A 161 -2.52 15.26 14.51
N ASN A 162 -3.34 16.11 13.89
CA ASN A 162 -4.76 15.85 13.72
C ASN A 162 -4.94 14.80 12.63
N VAL A 163 -5.32 13.57 13.02
CA VAL A 163 -5.43 12.44 12.10
C VAL A 163 -6.87 12.00 11.93
N ARG A 164 -7.26 11.78 10.69
CA ARG A 164 -8.54 11.19 10.30
C ARG A 164 -8.31 9.87 9.58
N CYS A 165 -9.21 8.91 9.77
CA CYS A 165 -9.21 7.65 9.01
C CYS A 165 -10.53 7.44 8.31
N TRP A 166 -10.49 6.88 7.11
CA TRP A 166 -11.67 6.40 6.41
C TRP A 166 -11.57 4.90 6.11
N SER A 167 -12.67 4.17 6.25
CA SER A 167 -12.77 2.75 5.90
C SER A 167 -14.19 2.35 5.51
N ARG A 168 -14.33 1.19 4.87
CA ARG A 168 -15.64 0.66 4.45
C ARG A 168 -16.60 0.48 5.62
N SER A 169 -16.12 0.03 6.77
CA SER A 169 -16.92 -0.23 7.98
C SER A 169 -16.41 0.59 9.15
N LYS A 170 -17.29 0.93 10.08
CA LYS A 170 -16.94 1.69 11.27
C LYS A 170 -15.77 1.07 12.02
N LYS A 171 -14.76 1.87 12.32
CA LYS A 171 -13.61 1.54 13.13
C LYS A 171 -13.48 2.54 14.26
N GLN A 172 -12.86 2.12 15.36
CA GLN A 172 -12.52 3.00 16.45
C GLN A 172 -11.02 2.89 16.69
N ILE A 173 -10.32 4.00 16.48
CA ILE A 173 -8.87 4.12 16.67
C ILE A 173 -8.67 5.25 17.67
N ASN A 174 -7.88 4.98 18.72
CA ASN A 174 -7.66 5.98 19.76
C ASN A 174 -7.00 7.25 19.18
N GLN A 175 -7.50 8.42 19.59
CA GLN A 175 -7.02 9.74 19.14
C GLN A 175 -7.14 10.01 17.63
N VAL A 176 -7.91 9.20 16.89
CA VAL A 176 -8.11 9.35 15.45
C VAL A 176 -9.60 9.52 15.16
N GLU A 177 -9.97 10.56 14.43
CA GLU A 177 -11.32 10.76 13.94
C GLU A 177 -11.64 9.74 12.85
N SER A 178 -12.71 8.96 13.01
CA SER A 178 -13.00 7.83 12.12
C SER A 178 -14.26 8.06 11.31
N PHE A 179 -14.12 7.93 9.98
CA PHE A 179 -15.18 7.98 8.99
C PHE A 179 -15.37 6.61 8.33
N TYR A 180 -16.57 6.33 7.85
CA TYR A 180 -16.85 5.05 7.19
C TYR A 180 -17.95 5.14 6.14
N GLY A 181 -17.91 4.21 5.19
CA GLY A 181 -18.86 4.15 4.08
C GLY A 181 -18.69 5.29 3.07
N ASN A 182 -19.33 5.15 1.92
CA ASN A 182 -19.18 6.10 0.82
C ASN A 182 -19.76 7.48 1.17
N ASP A 183 -20.81 7.52 1.96
CA ASP A 183 -21.51 8.77 2.33
C ASP A 183 -20.63 9.71 3.16
N GLN A 184 -19.64 9.18 3.87
CA GLN A 184 -18.72 9.98 4.67
C GLN A 184 -17.37 10.28 3.99
N LEU A 185 -17.13 9.80 2.77
CA LEU A 185 -15.86 10.00 2.09
C LEU A 185 -15.58 11.48 1.82
N SER A 186 -16.58 12.23 1.34
CA SER A 186 -16.46 13.67 1.09
C SER A 186 -16.18 14.44 2.38
N ASP A 187 -16.88 14.14 3.48
CA ASP A 187 -16.65 14.78 4.77
C ASP A 187 -15.27 14.45 5.35
N PHE A 188 -14.76 13.26 5.06
CA PHE A 188 -13.42 12.86 5.44
C PHE A 188 -12.33 13.66 4.71
N VAL A 189 -12.42 13.80 3.37
CA VAL A 189 -11.33 14.39 2.57
C VAL A 189 -11.26 15.91 2.63
N LYS A 190 -12.38 16.62 2.78
CA LYS A 190 -12.46 18.08 2.67
C LYS A 190 -11.57 18.87 3.63
N GLU A 191 -11.17 18.26 4.74
CA GLU A 191 -10.28 18.92 5.74
C GLU A 191 -8.83 18.46 5.63
N CYS A 192 -8.53 17.46 4.77
CA CYS A 192 -7.20 16.89 4.68
C CYS A 192 -6.24 17.82 3.94
N GLN A 193 -5.09 18.09 4.56
CA GLN A 193 -3.94 18.74 3.94
C GLN A 193 -2.96 17.71 3.39
N LEU A 194 -2.99 16.50 3.88
CA LEU A 194 -2.19 15.37 3.40
C LEU A 194 -3.06 14.11 3.43
N LEU A 195 -3.03 13.34 2.35
CA LEU A 195 -3.76 12.09 2.19
C LEU A 195 -2.79 10.93 2.02
N ILE A 196 -2.92 9.90 2.87
CA ILE A 196 -2.14 8.65 2.80
C ILE A 196 -3.08 7.53 2.39
N ASN A 197 -2.76 6.82 1.32
CA ASN A 197 -3.53 5.66 0.87
C ASN A 197 -2.90 4.34 1.35
N LEU A 198 -3.66 3.59 2.14
CA LEU A 198 -3.35 2.26 2.66
C LEU A 198 -4.55 1.29 2.49
N LEU A 199 -5.41 1.56 1.49
CA LEU A 199 -6.56 0.72 1.18
C LEU A 199 -6.14 -0.64 0.60
N PRO A 200 -6.91 -1.70 0.86
CA PRO A 200 -6.81 -2.92 0.06
C PRO A 200 -7.34 -2.66 -1.36
N TYR A 201 -6.73 -3.29 -2.35
CA TYR A 201 -7.24 -3.22 -3.72
C TYR A 201 -8.49 -4.10 -3.86
N THR A 202 -9.56 -3.48 -4.33
CA THR A 202 -10.84 -4.11 -4.65
C THR A 202 -11.47 -3.39 -5.85
N PRO A 203 -12.50 -3.95 -6.51
CA PRO A 203 -13.21 -3.22 -7.56
C PRO A 203 -13.75 -1.85 -7.12
N GLN A 204 -14.12 -1.70 -5.84
CA GLN A 204 -14.65 -0.45 -5.29
C GLN A 204 -13.57 0.58 -4.97
N THR A 205 -12.32 0.16 -4.81
CA THR A 205 -11.19 1.05 -4.51
C THR A 205 -10.30 1.31 -5.73
N HIS A 206 -10.59 0.64 -6.86
CA HIS A 206 -9.92 0.92 -8.13
C HIS A 206 -10.16 2.37 -8.56
N GLY A 207 -9.08 3.10 -8.85
CA GLY A 207 -9.16 4.49 -9.30
C GLY A 207 -9.79 5.46 -8.28
N ILE A 208 -9.78 5.13 -6.98
CA ILE A 208 -10.34 6.00 -5.93
C ILE A 208 -9.56 7.32 -5.79
N LEU A 209 -8.26 7.29 -6.08
CA LEU A 209 -7.40 8.48 -6.13
C LEU A 209 -7.49 9.09 -7.53
N ASN A 210 -8.52 9.88 -7.75
CA ASN A 210 -8.87 10.51 -9.01
C ASN A 210 -9.10 12.01 -8.84
N PHE A 211 -9.30 12.72 -9.94
CA PHE A 211 -9.47 14.16 -9.94
C PHE A 211 -10.64 14.61 -9.05
N SER A 212 -11.78 13.91 -9.11
CA SER A 212 -12.95 14.25 -8.28
C SER A 212 -12.71 14.10 -6.78
N LEU A 213 -11.79 13.22 -6.36
CA LEU A 213 -11.34 13.16 -4.95
C LEU A 213 -10.36 14.31 -4.65
N PHE A 214 -9.42 14.60 -5.56
CA PHE A 214 -8.38 15.61 -5.31
C PHE A 214 -8.95 17.02 -5.21
N GLU A 215 -9.96 17.39 -6.01
CA GLU A 215 -10.62 18.70 -5.94
C GLU A 215 -11.37 18.95 -4.62
N GLN A 216 -11.69 17.89 -3.86
CA GLN A 216 -12.34 17.97 -2.56
C GLN A 216 -11.37 18.16 -1.39
N LEU A 217 -10.08 17.92 -1.62
CA LEU A 217 -9.04 18.15 -0.61
C LEU A 217 -8.82 19.66 -0.39
N LYS A 218 -8.13 20.02 0.69
CA LYS A 218 -7.65 21.40 0.83
C LYS A 218 -6.73 21.76 -0.33
N PRO A 219 -6.81 22.99 -0.86
CA PRO A 219 -5.89 23.41 -1.92
C PRO A 219 -4.43 23.20 -1.55
N SER A 220 -3.63 22.82 -2.50
CA SER A 220 -2.22 22.50 -2.31
C SER A 220 -1.97 21.38 -1.29
N SER A 221 -2.80 20.35 -1.30
CA SER A 221 -2.65 19.15 -0.47
C SER A 221 -1.52 18.25 -0.98
N TYR A 222 -1.15 17.28 -0.17
CA TYR A 222 -0.11 16.29 -0.48
C TYR A 222 -0.72 14.89 -0.57
N LEU A 223 -0.19 14.07 -1.47
CA LEU A 223 -0.60 12.66 -1.63
C LEU A 223 0.56 11.72 -1.30
N ILE A 224 0.28 10.67 -0.53
CA ILE A 224 1.18 9.54 -0.31
C ILE A 224 0.43 8.26 -0.66
N ASN A 225 0.92 7.50 -1.65
CA ASN A 225 0.32 6.19 -2.00
C ASN A 225 1.28 5.05 -1.68
N LEU A 226 0.96 4.27 -0.63
CA LEU A 226 1.73 3.11 -0.15
C LEU A 226 0.96 1.79 -0.34
N ALA A 227 -0.16 1.82 -1.06
CA ALA A 227 -1.05 0.66 -1.14
C ALA A 227 -0.90 -0.11 -2.46
N ARG A 228 -1.57 0.36 -3.52
CA ARG A 228 -1.47 -0.18 -4.88
C ARG A 228 -1.53 0.94 -5.90
N GLY A 229 -0.76 0.80 -6.98
CA GLY A 229 -0.80 1.78 -8.08
C GLY A 229 -2.17 1.89 -8.74
N ALA A 230 -2.89 0.79 -8.85
CA ALA A 230 -4.24 0.77 -9.43
C ALA A 230 -5.30 1.54 -8.63
N HIS A 231 -4.99 2.08 -7.45
CA HIS A 231 -5.84 3.05 -6.77
C HIS A 231 -5.77 4.44 -7.40
N LEU A 232 -4.66 4.76 -8.08
CA LEU A 232 -4.41 6.07 -8.66
C LEU A 232 -4.77 6.09 -10.16
N VAL A 233 -5.40 7.18 -10.57
CA VAL A 233 -5.54 7.57 -11.98
C VAL A 233 -4.41 8.55 -12.28
N ASP A 234 -3.37 8.08 -12.97
CA ASP A 234 -2.11 8.82 -13.15
C ASP A 234 -2.31 10.18 -13.82
N GLN A 235 -3.17 10.23 -14.86
CA GLN A 235 -3.49 11.47 -15.57
C GLN A 235 -4.20 12.48 -14.67
N ASP A 236 -5.10 12.02 -13.80
CA ASP A 236 -5.84 12.86 -12.86
C ASP A 236 -4.91 13.49 -11.81
N LEU A 237 -3.86 12.76 -11.38
CA LEU A 237 -2.86 13.32 -10.48
C LEU A 237 -2.05 14.43 -11.16
N LEU A 238 -1.60 14.22 -12.40
CA LEU A 238 -0.87 15.24 -13.16
C LEU A 238 -1.71 16.50 -13.32
N GLU A 239 -2.97 16.34 -13.71
CA GLU A 239 -3.92 17.46 -13.84
C GLU A 239 -4.17 18.17 -12.51
N ALA A 240 -4.35 17.43 -11.43
CA ALA A 240 -4.56 18.01 -10.09
C ALA A 240 -3.33 18.79 -9.58
N ILE A 241 -2.13 18.37 -9.95
CA ILE A 241 -0.90 19.09 -9.65
C ILE A 241 -0.83 20.39 -10.48
N ASP A 242 -1.12 20.32 -11.77
CA ASP A 242 -1.09 21.47 -12.67
C ASP A 242 -2.12 22.53 -12.28
N GLN A 243 -3.28 22.11 -11.79
CA GLN A 243 -4.34 23.01 -11.30
C GLN A 243 -4.14 23.47 -9.85
N GLY A 244 -3.13 22.94 -9.12
CA GLY A 244 -2.79 23.34 -7.76
C GLY A 244 -3.64 22.73 -6.64
N TYR A 245 -4.47 21.72 -6.95
CA TYR A 245 -5.16 20.94 -5.92
C TYR A 245 -4.16 20.10 -5.12
N ILE A 246 -3.21 19.46 -5.82
CA ILE A 246 -2.12 18.71 -5.20
C ILE A 246 -0.81 19.47 -5.36
N ALA A 247 -0.12 19.71 -4.25
CA ALA A 247 1.18 20.40 -4.24
C ALA A 247 2.33 19.46 -4.61
N ASP A 248 2.26 18.22 -4.15
CA ASP A 248 3.31 17.22 -4.33
C ASP A 248 2.79 15.81 -4.02
N ALA A 249 3.44 14.77 -4.57
CA ALA A 249 3.05 13.39 -4.32
C ALA A 249 4.27 12.49 -4.05
N SER A 250 4.08 11.49 -3.18
CA SER A 250 5.03 10.39 -2.97
C SER A 250 4.34 9.07 -3.31
N LEU A 251 4.82 8.42 -4.36
CA LEU A 251 4.27 7.18 -4.87
C LEU A 251 5.28 6.04 -4.67
N ASP A 252 4.92 5.04 -3.88
CA ASP A 252 5.70 3.82 -3.64
C ASP A 252 5.28 2.67 -4.57
N VAL A 253 4.13 2.85 -5.25
CA VAL A 253 3.49 1.83 -6.09
C VAL A 253 2.92 2.45 -7.37
N PHE A 254 2.88 1.66 -8.46
CA PHE A 254 2.44 2.11 -9.77
C PHE A 254 1.44 1.14 -10.40
N SER A 255 0.60 1.63 -11.31
CA SER A 255 -0.39 0.82 -12.02
C SER A 255 0.26 -0.27 -12.88
N GLN A 256 1.45 0.03 -13.40
CA GLN A 256 2.34 -0.91 -14.07
C GLN A 256 3.70 -0.91 -13.38
N GLU A 257 4.14 -2.08 -12.95
CA GLU A 257 5.44 -2.29 -12.29
C GLU A 257 6.24 -3.37 -13.03
N PRO A 258 7.50 -3.08 -13.40
CA PRO A 258 8.25 -1.83 -13.24
C PRO A 258 7.63 -0.65 -14.00
N LEU A 259 7.75 0.57 -13.44
CA LEU A 259 7.26 1.79 -14.10
C LEU A 259 7.94 1.94 -15.47
N PRO A 260 7.17 2.11 -16.57
CA PRO A 260 7.75 2.26 -17.90
C PRO A 260 8.73 3.43 -17.99
N GLY A 261 9.86 3.24 -18.68
CA GLY A 261 10.96 4.23 -18.72
C GLY A 261 10.58 5.60 -19.29
N MET A 262 9.49 5.67 -20.07
CA MET A 262 8.96 6.93 -20.63
C MET A 262 7.82 7.52 -19.81
N HIS A 263 7.52 6.96 -18.63
CA HIS A 263 6.41 7.45 -17.82
C HIS A 263 6.71 8.87 -17.29
N PRO A 264 5.73 9.80 -17.31
CA PRO A 264 5.93 11.19 -16.88
C PRO A 264 6.45 11.32 -15.45
N PHE A 265 6.11 10.40 -14.54
CA PHE A 265 6.52 10.46 -13.13
C PHE A 265 8.04 10.40 -12.93
N TRP A 266 8.82 9.86 -13.89
CA TRP A 266 10.29 9.87 -13.78
C TRP A 266 10.92 11.27 -13.78
N THR A 267 10.30 12.19 -14.49
CA THR A 267 10.86 13.54 -14.70
C THR A 267 9.97 14.64 -14.09
N HIS A 268 8.82 14.30 -13.54
CA HIS A 268 7.92 15.26 -12.93
C HIS A 268 8.58 15.90 -11.69
N PRO A 269 8.57 17.24 -11.57
CA PRO A 269 9.29 17.93 -10.48
C PRO A 269 8.62 17.82 -9.12
N ARG A 270 7.43 17.24 -9.09
CA ARG A 270 6.60 17.16 -7.86
C ARG A 270 6.18 15.71 -7.60
#